data_a2cd6c34f94a7ffc64eddfa53bcfb913
#
_entry.id   a2cd6c34f94a7ffc64eddfa53bcfb913
#
_cell.length_a   1.000
_cell.length_b   1.000
_cell.length_c   1.000
_cell.angle_alpha   90.00
_cell.angle_beta   90.00
_cell.angle_gamma   90.00
#
_symmetry.space_group_name_H-M   'P 1'
#
loop_
_entity.id
_entity.type
_entity.pdbx_description
1 polymer ?
#
loop_
_entity_poly.entity_id
_entity_poly.type
_entity_poly.pdbx_seq_one_letter_code
_entity_poly.pdbx_strand_id
1 'polypeptide(L)'
;MSEFGRSQALIPQCGARTYSRDRRRRQRGAATLVVVMVMFFLVSMVAAYASRDIIFEQRTGANYLRATQAFEVAEAGLQWALAQLNSGRIDDACLPSTDLGDPSFRQRYIGIDPVSGVLTARSFTPPGGASTPLTPLCVFDPGAGTWACSCPRNGVPMLAAPAGPLAAPAFRISFEPDLGMDSMSTSRPGSLVLSVVACTRLDLSCLSPGTAGLVNEGRAFVRVAVYQSAQSMSMPLATLTARGTVSATGLTISNSRSGDSGITVHASGDVLHIGAGLTLNTLAGNALSGEGTTLKLDAALDLPALAGTVGFSSSDRFFASVFKLSPTTAFDQPAMVQLGDCGVGCGGNTVRDAAEAHPGRPIRVQGDLNISTAVTIGSATEPVVLVVDGGNLNISAAGAVINGLVFVRPSSGIAWTIPSEGLVRGAVVVDGDVSGTGGAFAMEYDGELLRALRGRGGSFVVVPGSWRDLPRM
;
A
#
# COMPACT_ATOMS: atom_id res chain seq x y z
N MET A 1 23.56 -60.00 23.16
CA MET A 1 24.54 -60.24 24.22
C MET A 1 23.78 -60.47 25.48
N SER A 2 23.92 -61.64 25.92
CA SER A 2 23.95 -62.40 27.20
C SER A 2 22.62 -62.43 27.88
N GLU A 3 21.92 -63.55 27.88
CA GLU A 3 22.18 -64.91 28.43
C GLU A 3 22.00 -65.00 29.92
N PHE A 4 21.35 -66.13 30.25
CA PHE A 4 21.34 -66.93 31.51
C PHE A 4 20.23 -66.56 32.51
N GLY A 5 19.50 -67.50 33.09
CA GLY A 5 19.74 -68.94 33.15
C GLY A 5 18.56 -69.69 33.78
N ARG A 6 18.49 -70.90 33.41
CA ARG A 6 17.67 -72.00 33.95
C ARG A 6 18.01 -72.31 35.41
N SER A 7 16.98 -72.70 36.15
CA SER A 7 17.22 -73.81 37.15
C SER A 7 15.93 -74.62 37.35
N GLN A 8 16.12 -75.91 37.09
CA GLN A 8 15.24 -77.00 37.42
C GLN A 8 15.52 -77.48 38.86
N ALA A 9 14.58 -78.05 39.49
CA ALA A 9 14.60 -79.24 40.37
C ALA A 9 13.39 -79.25 41.29
N LEU A 10 12.67 -80.17 41.62
CA LEU A 10 12.68 -81.61 41.70
C LEU A 10 11.38 -82.02 42.42
N ILE A 11 10.78 -83.07 41.97
CA ILE A 11 9.59 -83.73 42.53
C ILE A 11 9.99 -84.47 43.84
N PRO A 12 9.08 -84.62 44.79
CA PRO A 12 8.68 -86.00 45.12
C PRO A 12 7.18 -86.23 45.25
N GLN A 13 6.84 -87.46 44.85
CA GLN A 13 5.51 -88.13 45.06
C GLN A 13 5.32 -88.46 46.51
N CYS A 14 4.06 -88.48 46.93
CA CYS A 14 3.35 -89.65 47.53
C CYS A 14 2.15 -89.21 48.31
N GLY A 15 1.08 -89.90 48.16
CA GLY A 15 0.07 -90.06 49.22
C GLY A 15 -1.37 -89.90 48.78
N ALA A 16 -1.93 -91.00 48.28
CA ALA A 16 -3.39 -91.19 48.15
C ALA A 16 -4.11 -91.19 49.50
N ARG A 17 -5.12 -90.33 49.65
CA ARG A 17 -6.25 -90.63 50.52
C ARG A 17 -7.51 -90.07 49.91
N THR A 18 -8.38 -91.03 49.59
CA THR A 18 -9.82 -90.89 49.36
C THR A 18 -10.53 -90.30 50.56
N TYR A 19 -11.28 -89.18 50.37
CA TYR A 19 -12.48 -88.97 51.15
C TYR A 19 -13.48 -88.01 50.48
N SER A 20 -14.66 -88.56 50.22
CA SER A 20 -15.99 -87.98 50.44
C SER A 20 -16.32 -86.60 49.84
N ARG A 21 -17.18 -86.67 48.84
CA ARG A 21 -18.30 -85.77 48.56
C ARG A 21 -18.34 -84.46 49.34
N ASP A 22 -18.12 -83.36 48.69
CA ASP A 22 -18.78 -82.15 49.10
C ASP A 22 -19.46 -81.44 47.89
N ARG A 23 -20.76 -81.50 47.86
CA ARG A 23 -21.66 -80.92 46.85
C ARG A 23 -21.71 -79.40 46.88
N ARG A 24 -20.82 -78.75 47.61
CA ARG A 24 -20.83 -77.27 47.76
C ARG A 24 -19.91 -76.53 46.80
N ARG A 25 -19.25 -77.19 45.83
CA ARG A 25 -18.33 -76.54 44.90
C ARG A 25 -19.00 -75.95 43.68
N ARG A 26 -20.29 -76.12 43.41
CA ARG A 26 -20.94 -75.55 42.20
C ARG A 26 -21.42 -74.13 42.32
N GLN A 27 -21.40 -73.49 43.48
CA GLN A 27 -21.83 -72.09 43.64
C GLN A 27 -20.68 -71.06 43.67
N ARG A 28 -19.41 -71.48 43.83
CA ARG A 28 -18.25 -70.55 43.87
C ARG A 28 -17.91 -70.00 42.49
N GLY A 29 -18.22 -70.70 41.41
CA GLY A 29 -17.94 -70.27 40.05
C GLY A 29 -18.87 -69.15 39.53
N ALA A 30 -20.16 -69.20 39.99
CA ALA A 30 -21.11 -68.20 39.56
C ALA A 30 -20.91 -66.82 40.21
N ALA A 31 -20.48 -66.79 41.48
CA ALA A 31 -20.14 -65.53 42.16
C ALA A 31 -18.94 -64.85 41.59
N THR A 32 -17.88 -65.59 41.24
CA THR A 32 -16.68 -65.02 40.55
C THR A 32 -16.99 -64.53 39.18
N LEU A 33 -17.86 -65.21 38.43
CA LEU A 33 -18.27 -64.76 37.11
C LEU A 33 -19.04 -63.42 37.17
N VAL A 34 -19.93 -63.25 38.14
CA VAL A 34 -20.67 -61.99 38.37
C VAL A 34 -19.70 -60.87 38.77
N VAL A 35 -18.76 -61.16 39.68
CA VAL A 35 -17.78 -60.16 40.09
C VAL A 35 -16.87 -59.72 38.87
N VAL A 36 -16.42 -60.67 38.05
CA VAL A 36 -15.65 -60.39 36.86
C VAL A 36 -16.48 -59.58 35.84
N MET A 37 -17.76 -59.91 35.63
CA MET A 37 -18.64 -59.15 34.76
C MET A 37 -18.86 -57.72 35.26
N VAL A 38 -19.07 -57.53 36.55
CA VAL A 38 -19.23 -56.20 37.16
C VAL A 38 -17.93 -55.39 37.03
N MET A 39 -16.79 -56.00 37.33
CA MET A 39 -15.48 -55.36 37.14
C MET A 39 -15.21 -55.00 35.68
N PHE A 40 -15.50 -55.91 34.75
CA PHE A 40 -15.38 -55.65 33.31
C PHE A 40 -16.32 -54.50 32.87
N PHE A 41 -17.54 -54.46 33.36
CA PHE A 41 -18.47 -53.39 33.07
C PHE A 41 -17.98 -52.02 33.62
N LEU A 42 -17.46 -52.02 34.86
CA LEU A 42 -16.89 -50.79 35.45
C LEU A 42 -15.66 -50.32 34.68
N VAL A 43 -14.74 -51.20 34.32
CA VAL A 43 -13.55 -50.86 33.50
C VAL A 43 -13.98 -50.36 32.12
N SER A 44 -14.97 -51.02 31.49
CA SER A 44 -15.51 -50.59 30.20
C SER A 44 -16.18 -49.21 30.29
N MET A 45 -16.89 -48.92 31.38
CA MET A 45 -17.52 -47.62 31.60
C MET A 45 -16.49 -46.52 31.82
N VAL A 46 -15.43 -46.78 32.59
CA VAL A 46 -14.31 -45.87 32.80
C VAL A 46 -13.56 -45.65 31.47
N ALA A 47 -13.28 -46.69 30.69
CA ALA A 47 -12.64 -46.58 29.39
C ALA A 47 -13.51 -45.82 28.40
N ALA A 48 -14.82 -46.01 28.37
CA ALA A 48 -15.72 -45.25 27.52
C ALA A 48 -15.78 -43.76 27.91
N TYR A 49 -15.72 -43.46 29.19
CA TYR A 49 -15.67 -42.08 29.68
C TYR A 49 -14.34 -41.40 29.32
N ALA A 50 -13.22 -42.05 29.57
CA ALA A 50 -11.88 -41.54 29.21
C ALA A 50 -11.71 -41.35 27.69
N SER A 51 -12.25 -42.26 26.88
CA SER A 51 -12.20 -42.14 25.43
C SER A 51 -12.98 -40.93 24.90
N ARG A 52 -14.11 -40.61 25.57
CA ARG A 52 -14.90 -39.42 25.23
C ARG A 52 -14.12 -38.12 25.46
N ASP A 53 -13.40 -38.01 26.56
CA ASP A 53 -12.61 -36.83 26.88
C ASP A 53 -11.46 -36.66 25.89
N ILE A 54 -10.76 -37.74 25.52
CA ILE A 54 -9.70 -37.73 24.53
C ILE A 54 -10.21 -37.26 23.13
N ILE A 55 -11.39 -37.76 22.72
CA ILE A 55 -11.99 -37.36 21.43
C ILE A 55 -12.37 -35.86 21.47
N PHE A 56 -12.86 -35.38 22.60
CA PHE A 56 -13.20 -33.96 22.77
C PHE A 56 -11.96 -33.10 22.73
N GLU A 57 -10.88 -33.46 23.44
CA GLU A 57 -9.59 -32.74 23.39
C GLU A 57 -8.99 -32.73 21.99
N GLN A 58 -9.01 -33.87 21.29
CA GLN A 58 -8.53 -33.94 19.90
C GLN A 58 -9.31 -33.02 18.94
N ARG A 59 -10.66 -32.98 19.09
CA ARG A 59 -11.51 -32.09 18.26
C ARG A 59 -11.25 -30.63 18.59
N THR A 60 -11.13 -30.30 19.86
CA THR A 60 -10.86 -28.94 20.32
C THR A 60 -9.46 -28.49 19.83
N GLY A 61 -8.46 -29.36 19.98
CA GLY A 61 -7.10 -29.08 19.49
C GLY A 61 -7.04 -28.92 17.96
N ALA A 62 -7.74 -29.79 17.22
CA ALA A 62 -7.81 -29.65 15.76
C ALA A 62 -8.53 -28.36 15.31
N ASN A 63 -9.62 -27.98 15.98
CA ASN A 63 -10.30 -26.73 15.68
C ASN A 63 -9.46 -25.50 16.01
N TYR A 64 -8.73 -25.53 17.12
CA TYR A 64 -7.79 -24.47 17.49
C TYR A 64 -6.67 -24.32 16.45
N LEU A 65 -6.07 -25.44 16.04
CA LEU A 65 -5.02 -25.43 15.00
C LEU A 65 -5.54 -24.84 13.69
N ARG A 66 -6.73 -25.24 13.24
CA ARG A 66 -7.35 -24.69 12.02
C ARG A 66 -7.64 -23.20 12.15
N ALA A 67 -8.14 -22.76 13.30
CA ALA A 67 -8.40 -21.34 13.55
C ALA A 67 -7.11 -20.52 13.51
N THR A 68 -6.04 -21.02 14.14
CA THR A 68 -4.72 -20.36 14.12
C THR A 68 -4.14 -20.30 12.71
N GLN A 69 -4.20 -21.39 11.96
CA GLN A 69 -3.75 -21.42 10.56
C GLN A 69 -4.53 -20.42 9.69
N ALA A 70 -5.86 -20.38 9.83
CA ALA A 70 -6.67 -19.41 9.09
C ALA A 70 -6.31 -17.96 9.45
N PHE A 71 -5.99 -17.71 10.71
CA PHE A 71 -5.58 -16.40 11.19
C PHE A 71 -4.22 -15.97 10.59
N GLU A 72 -3.22 -16.85 10.58
CA GLU A 72 -1.93 -16.60 9.94
C GLU A 72 -2.10 -16.29 8.45
N VAL A 73 -2.99 -17.00 7.76
CA VAL A 73 -3.33 -16.75 6.35
C VAL A 73 -4.01 -15.38 6.17
N ALA A 74 -4.86 -14.97 7.12
CA ALA A 74 -5.48 -13.64 7.07
C ALA A 74 -4.46 -12.52 7.27
N GLU A 75 -3.51 -12.69 8.19
CA GLU A 75 -2.41 -11.73 8.38
C GLU A 75 -1.50 -11.67 7.14
N ALA A 76 -1.15 -12.82 6.55
CA ALA A 76 -0.40 -12.85 5.31
C ALA A 76 -1.14 -12.11 4.18
N GLY A 77 -2.46 -12.31 4.06
CA GLY A 77 -3.31 -11.60 3.11
C GLY A 77 -3.35 -10.09 3.36
N LEU A 78 -3.34 -9.66 4.61
CA LEU A 78 -3.28 -8.25 4.98
C LEU A 78 -1.95 -7.62 4.54
N GLN A 79 -0.82 -8.25 4.85
CA GLN A 79 0.49 -7.76 4.46
C GLN A 79 0.65 -7.73 2.94
N TRP A 80 0.17 -8.77 2.26
CA TRP A 80 0.15 -8.80 0.80
C TRP A 80 -0.67 -7.66 0.22
N ALA A 81 -1.87 -7.39 0.74
CA ALA A 81 -2.72 -6.30 0.27
C ALA A 81 -2.08 -4.93 0.45
N LEU A 82 -1.42 -4.69 1.59
CA LEU A 82 -0.68 -3.45 1.85
C LEU A 82 0.49 -3.27 0.88
N ALA A 83 1.22 -4.35 0.58
CA ALA A 83 2.28 -4.33 -0.42
C ALA A 83 1.72 -4.00 -1.81
N GLN A 84 0.62 -4.62 -2.21
CA GLN A 84 -0.04 -4.36 -3.50
C GLN A 84 -0.61 -2.95 -3.61
N LEU A 85 -1.21 -2.40 -2.54
CA LEU A 85 -1.70 -1.01 -2.52
C LEU A 85 -0.58 0.02 -2.75
N ASN A 86 0.65 -0.36 -2.43
CA ASN A 86 1.84 0.46 -2.62
C ASN A 86 2.70 0.03 -3.82
N SER A 87 2.25 -0.95 -4.60
CA SER A 87 2.92 -1.41 -5.82
C SER A 87 2.54 -0.57 -7.05
N GLY A 88 3.23 -0.84 -8.17
CA GLY A 88 2.91 -0.28 -9.48
C GLY A 88 1.79 -1.02 -10.22
N ARG A 89 1.91 -1.06 -11.55
CA ARG A 89 0.99 -1.79 -12.42
C ARG A 89 1.02 -3.29 -12.14
N ILE A 90 -0.15 -3.92 -12.25
CA ILE A 90 -0.29 -5.36 -12.09
C ILE A 90 -1.15 -5.96 -13.20
N ASP A 91 -0.84 -7.21 -13.59
CA ASP A 91 -1.66 -8.02 -14.47
C ASP A 91 -2.86 -8.67 -13.72
N ASP A 92 -3.61 -9.51 -14.41
CA ASP A 92 -4.77 -10.21 -13.82
C ASP A 92 -4.37 -11.36 -12.87
N ALA A 93 -3.09 -11.77 -12.87
CA ALA A 93 -2.50 -12.67 -11.88
C ALA A 93 -1.87 -11.93 -10.69
N CYS A 94 -2.10 -10.62 -10.56
CA CYS A 94 -1.54 -9.75 -9.52
C CYS A 94 0.00 -9.63 -9.56
N LEU A 95 0.63 -10.00 -10.65
CA LEU A 95 2.07 -9.87 -10.86
C LEU A 95 2.41 -8.49 -11.44
N PRO A 96 3.62 -7.97 -11.20
CA PRO A 96 4.06 -6.72 -11.80
C PRO A 96 3.96 -6.76 -13.32
N SER A 97 3.35 -5.74 -13.92
CA SER A 97 3.14 -5.63 -15.36
C SER A 97 3.91 -4.47 -15.95
N THR A 98 4.45 -4.70 -17.16
CA THR A 98 5.06 -3.67 -18.00
C THR A 98 4.11 -3.14 -19.07
N ASP A 99 2.89 -3.70 -19.17
CA ASP A 99 1.87 -3.22 -20.10
C ASP A 99 1.32 -1.88 -19.63
N LEU A 100 1.37 -0.88 -20.52
CA LEU A 100 0.87 0.47 -20.25
C LEU A 100 -0.67 0.51 -20.06
N GLY A 101 -1.39 -0.49 -20.58
CA GLY A 101 -2.84 -0.64 -20.39
C GLY A 101 -3.24 -1.25 -19.05
N ASP A 102 -2.29 -1.77 -18.28
CA ASP A 102 -2.58 -2.37 -16.99
C ASP A 102 -2.68 -1.30 -15.88
N PRO A 103 -3.77 -1.24 -15.10
CA PRO A 103 -3.87 -0.34 -13.96
C PRO A 103 -3.02 -0.86 -12.79
N SER A 104 -2.63 0.05 -11.89
CA SER A 104 -2.10 -0.37 -10.60
C SER A 104 -3.17 -1.06 -9.75
N PHE A 105 -2.75 -1.83 -8.74
CA PHE A 105 -3.68 -2.46 -7.78
C PHE A 105 -4.64 -1.43 -7.16
N ARG A 106 -4.10 -0.27 -6.77
CA ARG A 106 -4.87 0.85 -6.24
C ARG A 106 -5.94 1.32 -7.22
N GLN A 107 -5.57 1.59 -8.47
CA GLN A 107 -6.51 2.05 -9.51
C GLN A 107 -7.58 1.01 -9.84
N ARG A 108 -7.24 -0.29 -9.73
CA ARG A 108 -8.13 -1.40 -10.04
C ARG A 108 -9.25 -1.54 -9.01
N TYR A 109 -8.95 -1.34 -7.73
CA TYR A 109 -9.86 -1.65 -6.63
C TYR A 109 -10.38 -0.45 -5.86
N ILE A 110 -9.74 0.72 -5.95
CA ILE A 110 -10.10 1.91 -5.20
C ILE A 110 -10.42 3.06 -6.14
N GLY A 111 -11.59 3.66 -5.95
CA GLY A 111 -11.97 4.94 -6.52
C GLY A 111 -11.65 6.06 -5.54
N ILE A 112 -11.28 7.23 -6.05
CA ILE A 112 -11.06 8.43 -5.25
C ILE A 112 -11.98 9.51 -5.78
N ASP A 113 -12.83 10.03 -4.91
CA ASP A 113 -13.63 11.22 -5.25
C ASP A 113 -12.70 12.44 -5.30
N PRO A 114 -12.61 13.13 -6.45
CA PRO A 114 -11.65 14.23 -6.62
C PRO A 114 -11.95 15.46 -5.77
N VAL A 115 -13.20 15.63 -5.33
CA VAL A 115 -13.64 16.80 -4.57
C VAL A 115 -13.53 16.55 -3.08
N SER A 116 -14.08 15.44 -2.61
CA SER A 116 -14.12 15.09 -1.18
C SER A 116 -12.89 14.33 -0.69
N GLY A 117 -12.11 13.73 -1.60
CA GLY A 117 -11.00 12.84 -1.23
C GLY A 117 -11.45 11.51 -0.62
N VAL A 118 -12.74 11.19 -0.67
CA VAL A 118 -13.27 9.94 -0.11
C VAL A 118 -12.86 8.76 -0.97
N LEU A 119 -12.35 7.72 -0.32
CA LEU A 119 -11.99 6.47 -0.96
C LEU A 119 -13.19 5.52 -0.99
N THR A 120 -13.43 4.91 -2.15
CA THR A 120 -14.53 3.97 -2.36
C THR A 120 -14.01 2.69 -2.99
N ALA A 121 -14.61 1.55 -2.64
CA ALA A 121 -14.34 0.31 -3.34
C ALA A 121 -14.92 0.37 -4.77
N ARG A 122 -14.15 -0.06 -5.75
CA ARG A 122 -14.66 -0.24 -7.11
C ARG A 122 -15.49 -1.50 -7.21
N SER A 123 -16.53 -1.44 -8.02
CA SER A 123 -17.44 -2.55 -8.29
C SER A 123 -17.58 -2.78 -9.79
N PHE A 124 -17.96 -4.00 -10.13
CA PHE A 124 -18.31 -4.42 -11.46
C PHE A 124 -19.81 -4.69 -11.52
N THR A 125 -20.46 -4.20 -12.56
CA THR A 125 -21.89 -4.45 -12.82
C THR A 125 -21.99 -5.28 -14.10
N PRO A 126 -22.31 -6.57 -13.99
CA PRO A 126 -22.55 -7.38 -15.18
C PRO A 126 -23.79 -6.89 -15.94
N PRO A 127 -23.88 -7.10 -17.26
CA PRO A 127 -25.06 -6.73 -18.04
C PRO A 127 -26.33 -7.34 -17.43
N GLY A 128 -27.29 -6.50 -16.99
CA GLY A 128 -28.54 -6.94 -16.37
C GLY A 128 -28.45 -7.48 -14.94
N GLY A 129 -27.28 -7.37 -14.28
CA GLY A 129 -27.06 -7.86 -12.92
C GLY A 129 -26.83 -6.74 -11.88
N ALA A 130 -26.78 -7.15 -10.61
CA ALA A 130 -26.43 -6.24 -9.52
C ALA A 130 -24.94 -5.91 -9.50
N SER A 131 -24.60 -4.71 -9.02
CA SER A 131 -23.22 -4.30 -8.81
C SER A 131 -22.56 -5.13 -7.70
N THR A 132 -21.40 -5.71 -7.99
CA THR A 132 -20.62 -6.50 -7.04
C THR A 132 -19.24 -5.86 -6.84
N PRO A 133 -18.75 -5.75 -5.59
CA PRO A 133 -17.41 -5.25 -5.33
C PRO A 133 -16.34 -6.11 -6.02
N LEU A 134 -15.36 -5.46 -6.61
CA LEU A 134 -14.18 -6.14 -7.12
C LEU A 134 -13.31 -6.56 -5.93
N THR A 135 -12.95 -7.84 -5.89
CA THR A 135 -12.18 -8.43 -4.78
C THR A 135 -11.06 -9.30 -5.33
N PRO A 136 -9.80 -9.10 -4.93
CA PRO A 136 -8.74 -10.04 -5.23
C PRO A 136 -8.85 -11.30 -4.36
N LEU A 137 -8.37 -12.41 -4.91
CA LEU A 137 -8.36 -13.72 -4.27
C LEU A 137 -6.99 -14.36 -4.46
N CYS A 138 -6.43 -14.95 -3.42
CA CYS A 138 -5.18 -15.72 -3.50
C CYS A 138 -5.34 -17.09 -2.86
N VAL A 139 -4.65 -18.08 -3.41
CA VAL A 139 -4.53 -19.44 -2.90
C VAL A 139 -3.07 -19.82 -2.79
N PHE A 140 -2.69 -20.42 -1.69
CA PHE A 140 -1.34 -20.94 -1.49
C PHE A 140 -1.20 -22.33 -2.14
N ASP A 141 -0.18 -22.50 -2.96
CA ASP A 141 0.20 -23.81 -3.48
C ASP A 141 1.29 -24.42 -2.60
N PRO A 142 0.96 -25.40 -1.75
CA PRO A 142 1.94 -26.01 -0.87
C PRO A 142 2.99 -26.84 -1.61
N GLY A 143 2.71 -27.26 -2.85
CA GLY A 143 3.66 -27.97 -3.71
C GLY A 143 4.73 -27.05 -4.29
N ALA A 144 4.34 -25.86 -4.70
CA ALA A 144 5.22 -24.82 -5.25
C ALA A 144 5.80 -23.89 -4.15
N GLY A 145 5.20 -23.84 -2.97
CA GLY A 145 5.56 -22.90 -1.91
C GLY A 145 5.26 -21.44 -2.22
N THR A 146 4.33 -21.17 -3.14
CA THR A 146 4.02 -19.84 -3.64
C THR A 146 2.51 -19.54 -3.61
N TRP A 147 2.18 -18.24 -3.62
CA TRP A 147 0.81 -17.77 -3.76
C TRP A 147 0.45 -17.61 -5.23
N ALA A 148 -0.65 -18.21 -5.65
CA ALA A 148 -1.32 -17.89 -6.92
C ALA A 148 -2.48 -16.94 -6.63
N CYS A 149 -2.53 -15.81 -7.33
CA CYS A 149 -3.53 -14.77 -7.10
C CYS A 149 -4.33 -14.48 -8.37
N SER A 150 -5.55 -13.97 -8.18
CA SER A 150 -6.41 -13.46 -9.24
C SER A 150 -6.86 -12.05 -8.88
N CYS A 151 -6.49 -11.10 -9.74
CA CYS A 151 -6.81 -9.68 -9.63
C CYS A 151 -7.69 -9.25 -10.82
N PRO A 152 -8.97 -9.65 -10.86
CA PRO A 152 -9.81 -9.35 -12.00
C PRO A 152 -10.07 -7.85 -12.14
N ARG A 153 -10.07 -7.35 -13.38
CA ARG A 153 -10.53 -6.01 -13.74
C ARG A 153 -12.06 -5.94 -13.76
N ASN A 154 -12.69 -7.07 -14.13
CA ASN A 154 -14.13 -7.22 -14.25
C ASN A 154 -14.55 -8.59 -13.71
N GLY A 155 -15.69 -8.66 -13.04
CA GLY A 155 -16.25 -9.93 -12.57
C GLY A 155 -15.67 -10.40 -11.22
N VAL A 156 -15.81 -11.68 -10.98
CA VAL A 156 -15.35 -12.35 -9.76
C VAL A 156 -14.00 -13.03 -9.98
N PRO A 157 -13.13 -13.08 -8.96
CA PRO A 157 -11.88 -13.80 -9.09
C PRO A 157 -12.11 -15.30 -9.29
N MET A 158 -11.37 -15.89 -10.22
CA MET A 158 -11.44 -17.33 -10.51
C MET A 158 -10.07 -17.95 -10.29
N LEU A 159 -10.00 -18.86 -9.32
CA LEU A 159 -8.82 -19.68 -9.06
C LEU A 159 -9.26 -21.12 -8.86
N ALA A 160 -8.46 -22.05 -9.36
CA ALA A 160 -8.59 -23.47 -9.06
C ALA A 160 -7.74 -23.83 -7.84
N ALA A 161 -8.20 -24.78 -7.03
CA ALA A 161 -7.36 -25.33 -5.99
C ALA A 161 -6.16 -26.06 -6.62
N PRO A 162 -4.94 -25.88 -6.08
CA PRO A 162 -3.77 -26.64 -6.52
C PRO A 162 -4.02 -28.15 -6.44
N ALA A 163 -3.47 -28.89 -7.37
CA ALA A 163 -3.57 -30.35 -7.38
C ALA A 163 -2.71 -30.93 -6.24
N GLY A 164 -3.31 -31.80 -5.44
CA GLY A 164 -2.57 -32.50 -4.39
C GLY A 164 -3.40 -32.81 -3.14
N PRO A 165 -2.89 -33.64 -2.23
CA PRO A 165 -3.59 -34.02 -1.00
C PRO A 165 -3.51 -32.97 0.12
N LEU A 166 -2.63 -31.96 -0.03
CA LEU A 166 -2.41 -30.92 0.98
C LEU A 166 -3.53 -29.86 0.93
N ALA A 167 -3.87 -29.34 2.08
CA ALA A 167 -4.77 -28.22 2.16
C ALA A 167 -4.15 -26.99 1.48
N ALA A 168 -4.93 -26.30 0.66
CA ALA A 168 -4.53 -25.09 -0.04
C ALA A 168 -5.22 -23.89 0.62
N PRO A 169 -4.59 -23.25 1.62
CA PRO A 169 -5.17 -22.09 2.28
C PRO A 169 -5.37 -20.95 1.29
N ALA A 170 -6.42 -20.18 1.52
CA ALA A 170 -6.78 -19.10 0.62
C ALA A 170 -7.28 -17.88 1.40
N PHE A 171 -7.12 -16.70 0.80
CA PHE A 171 -7.69 -15.47 1.34
C PHE A 171 -8.32 -14.63 0.24
N ARG A 172 -9.36 -13.89 0.63
CA ARG A 172 -10.03 -12.88 -0.19
C ARG A 172 -9.93 -11.54 0.49
N ILE A 173 -9.70 -10.51 -0.30
CA ILE A 173 -9.62 -9.14 0.17
C ILE A 173 -10.84 -8.36 -0.30
N SER A 174 -11.39 -7.54 0.58
CA SER A 174 -12.43 -6.58 0.26
C SER A 174 -12.11 -5.21 0.85
N PHE A 175 -12.63 -4.18 0.19
CA PHE A 175 -12.47 -2.80 0.60
C PHE A 175 -13.82 -2.24 1.00
N GLU A 176 -13.88 -1.55 2.12
CA GLU A 176 -15.10 -0.96 2.65
C GLU A 176 -14.83 0.51 3.02
N PRO A 177 -15.84 1.41 2.90
CA PRO A 177 -15.67 2.77 3.38
C PRO A 177 -15.42 2.80 4.88
N ASP A 178 -14.51 3.65 5.34
CA ASP A 178 -14.28 3.90 6.77
C ASP A 178 -15.34 4.86 7.30
N LEU A 179 -16.37 4.30 7.91
CA LEU A 179 -17.48 5.07 8.51
C LEU A 179 -17.18 5.57 9.94
N GLY A 180 -15.97 5.30 10.46
CA GLY A 180 -15.63 5.62 11.85
C GLY A 180 -16.35 4.75 12.88
N MET A 181 -16.28 5.16 14.15
CA MET A 181 -17.02 4.50 15.25
C MET A 181 -18.49 4.95 15.35
N ASP A 182 -18.79 6.11 14.81
CA ASP A 182 -20.12 6.69 14.87
C ASP A 182 -20.90 6.29 13.62
N SER A 183 -21.94 5.53 13.78
CA SER A 183 -22.83 5.01 12.72
C SER A 183 -23.54 6.09 11.88
N MET A 184 -23.30 7.36 12.15
CA MET A 184 -23.82 8.52 11.43
C MET A 184 -22.73 9.31 10.69
N SER A 185 -21.50 8.83 10.67
CA SER A 185 -20.41 9.61 10.09
C SER A 185 -20.24 9.36 8.59
N THR A 186 -20.04 10.45 7.89
CA THR A 186 -19.56 10.47 6.51
C THR A 186 -18.19 9.76 6.43
N SER A 187 -17.97 9.04 5.34
CA SER A 187 -16.67 8.40 5.06
C SER A 187 -15.52 9.39 5.23
N ARG A 188 -14.48 8.96 5.96
CA ARG A 188 -13.31 9.82 6.20
C ARG A 188 -12.48 9.95 4.92
N PRO A 189 -12.14 11.18 4.48
CA PRO A 189 -11.29 11.39 3.33
C PRO A 189 -9.93 10.67 3.51
N GLY A 190 -9.46 10.01 2.46
CA GLY A 190 -8.18 9.29 2.47
C GLY A 190 -8.16 8.01 3.29
N SER A 191 -9.26 7.60 3.92
CA SER A 191 -9.34 6.40 4.75
C SER A 191 -10.25 5.34 4.14
N LEU A 192 -9.88 4.07 4.33
CA LEU A 192 -10.57 2.91 3.81
C LEU A 192 -10.38 1.73 4.77
N VAL A 193 -11.37 0.87 4.91
CA VAL A 193 -11.23 -0.36 5.68
C VAL A 193 -10.84 -1.50 4.73
N LEU A 194 -9.72 -2.10 5.01
CA LEU A 194 -9.23 -3.32 4.38
C LEU A 194 -9.72 -4.52 5.19
N SER A 195 -10.50 -5.40 4.57
CA SER A 195 -11.03 -6.60 5.19
C SER A 195 -10.47 -7.82 4.48
N VAL A 196 -9.91 -8.74 5.25
CA VAL A 196 -9.37 -10.01 4.76
C VAL A 196 -10.15 -11.15 5.39
N VAL A 197 -10.69 -12.03 4.55
CA VAL A 197 -11.28 -13.30 4.95
C VAL A 197 -10.35 -14.40 4.49
N ALA A 198 -9.95 -15.27 5.40
CA ALA A 198 -9.07 -16.39 5.11
C ALA A 198 -9.64 -17.72 5.58
N CYS A 199 -9.30 -18.76 4.83
CA CYS A 199 -9.75 -20.12 5.07
C CYS A 199 -8.58 -21.08 4.95
N THR A 200 -8.60 -22.18 5.70
CA THR A 200 -7.57 -23.24 5.65
C THR A 200 -7.57 -24.02 4.33
N ARG A 201 -8.60 -23.83 3.51
CA ARG A 201 -8.73 -24.39 2.16
C ARG A 201 -9.43 -23.41 1.24
N LEU A 202 -9.16 -23.49 -0.06
CA LEU A 202 -9.90 -22.73 -1.07
C LEU A 202 -11.37 -23.23 -1.11
N ASP A 203 -12.24 -22.49 -0.45
CA ASP A 203 -13.69 -22.68 -0.46
C ASP A 203 -14.36 -21.32 -0.60
N LEU A 204 -15.08 -21.14 -1.70
CA LEU A 204 -15.77 -19.88 -2.00
C LEU A 204 -16.86 -19.56 -0.99
N SER A 205 -17.48 -20.57 -0.37
CA SER A 205 -18.48 -20.38 0.68
C SER A 205 -17.84 -19.87 1.97
N CYS A 206 -16.67 -20.39 2.33
CA CYS A 206 -15.88 -19.91 3.46
C CYS A 206 -15.38 -18.46 3.23
N LEU A 207 -14.95 -18.14 2.01
CA LEU A 207 -14.41 -16.83 1.65
C LEU A 207 -15.48 -15.76 1.39
N SER A 208 -16.78 -16.11 1.40
CA SER A 208 -17.86 -15.14 1.19
C SER A 208 -18.15 -14.35 2.47
N PRO A 209 -18.18 -13.01 2.42
CA PRO A 209 -18.63 -12.22 3.55
C PRO A 209 -20.11 -12.52 3.83
N GLY A 210 -20.47 -12.72 5.10
CA GLY A 210 -21.86 -12.90 5.52
C GLY A 210 -22.39 -14.33 5.57
N THR A 211 -21.69 -15.33 5.08
CA THR A 211 -22.06 -16.73 5.31
C THR A 211 -21.57 -17.16 6.69
N ALA A 212 -22.45 -17.09 7.69
CA ALA A 212 -22.31 -17.81 8.96
C ALA A 212 -22.57 -19.31 8.68
N GLY A 213 -21.89 -19.87 7.68
CA GLY A 213 -22.10 -21.25 7.26
C GLY A 213 -21.34 -22.20 8.16
N LEU A 214 -21.95 -23.35 8.40
CA LEU A 214 -21.36 -24.56 8.96
C LEU A 214 -20.20 -25.03 8.06
N VAL A 215 -19.06 -24.36 8.13
CA VAL A 215 -17.88 -24.72 7.37
C VAL A 215 -17.04 -25.63 8.25
N ASN A 216 -16.75 -26.84 7.77
CA ASN A 216 -15.82 -27.76 8.44
C ASN A 216 -14.35 -27.28 8.37
N GLU A 217 -14.13 -26.05 7.93
CA GLU A 217 -12.85 -25.42 7.70
C GLU A 217 -12.58 -24.30 8.74
N GLY A 218 -11.31 -24.11 9.07
CA GLY A 218 -10.91 -22.94 9.86
C GLY A 218 -11.08 -21.66 9.05
N ARG A 219 -11.74 -20.68 9.64
CA ARG A 219 -11.98 -19.36 9.06
C ARG A 219 -11.47 -18.29 9.99
N ALA A 220 -10.79 -17.29 9.44
CA ALA A 220 -10.41 -16.10 10.15
C ALA A 220 -10.83 -14.85 9.38
N PHE A 221 -10.98 -13.78 10.11
CA PHE A 221 -11.39 -12.49 9.61
C PHE A 221 -10.52 -11.41 10.25
N VAL A 222 -9.84 -10.62 9.43
CA VAL A 222 -9.02 -9.49 9.90
C VAL A 222 -9.47 -8.23 9.18
N ARG A 223 -9.65 -7.16 9.94
CA ARG A 223 -9.99 -5.83 9.42
C ARG A 223 -9.05 -4.80 9.98
N VAL A 224 -8.59 -3.90 9.14
CA VAL A 224 -7.82 -2.73 9.54
C VAL A 224 -8.28 -1.51 8.75
N ALA A 225 -8.28 -0.35 9.38
CA ALA A 225 -8.35 0.88 8.63
C ALA A 225 -6.96 1.16 8.04
N VAL A 226 -6.94 1.47 6.75
CA VAL A 226 -5.76 1.96 6.06
C VAL A 226 -6.01 3.41 5.66
N TYR A 227 -4.99 4.22 5.80
CA TYR A 227 -5.03 5.62 5.45
C TYR A 227 -4.00 5.88 4.36
N GLN A 228 -4.42 6.54 3.31
CA GLN A 228 -3.51 7.09 2.33
C GLN A 228 -2.81 8.27 2.98
N SER A 229 -1.57 8.06 3.45
CA SER A 229 -0.80 9.15 4.02
C SER A 229 -0.69 10.23 2.96
N ALA A 230 -1.26 11.40 3.25
CA ALA A 230 -0.98 12.56 2.43
C ALA A 230 0.54 12.73 2.45
N GLN A 231 1.14 12.87 1.29
CA GLN A 231 2.52 13.31 1.24
C GLN A 231 2.56 14.63 2.02
N SER A 232 3.26 14.65 3.15
CA SER A 232 3.44 15.88 3.95
C SER A 232 4.30 16.85 3.16
N MET A 233 3.70 17.49 2.14
CA MET A 233 4.37 18.52 1.36
C MET A 233 3.80 19.89 1.73
N SER A 234 4.70 20.88 1.89
CA SER A 234 4.29 22.27 1.87
C SER A 234 4.07 22.69 0.45
N MET A 235 2.82 23.01 0.09
CA MET A 235 2.53 23.55 -1.23
C MET A 235 3.04 24.97 -1.32
N PRO A 236 3.82 25.30 -2.39
CA PRO A 236 4.25 26.67 -2.64
C PRO A 236 3.06 27.58 -2.81
N LEU A 237 3.15 28.79 -2.30
CA LEU A 237 2.15 29.85 -2.53
C LEU A 237 2.39 30.60 -3.84
N ALA A 238 3.62 30.56 -4.37
CA ALA A 238 4.03 31.20 -5.59
C ALA A 238 4.07 30.22 -6.75
N THR A 239 3.91 30.72 -7.96
CA THR A 239 4.10 29.95 -9.20
C THR A 239 5.55 29.45 -9.33
N LEU A 240 6.50 30.35 -9.03
CA LEU A 240 7.93 30.04 -8.96
C LEU A 240 8.46 30.33 -7.56
N THR A 241 9.04 29.33 -6.91
CA THR A 241 9.77 29.52 -5.64
C THR A 241 11.24 29.17 -5.87
N ALA A 242 12.17 30.09 -5.58
CA ALA A 242 13.60 29.91 -5.78
C ALA A 242 14.38 30.14 -4.50
N ARG A 243 15.33 29.21 -4.18
CA ARG A 243 16.26 29.40 -3.06
C ARG A 243 17.38 30.41 -3.37
N GLY A 244 17.40 30.97 -4.51
CA GLY A 244 18.40 31.93 -4.99
C GLY A 244 17.79 33.16 -5.67
N THR A 245 18.56 33.77 -6.53
CA THR A 245 18.18 34.92 -7.35
C THR A 245 17.47 34.46 -8.62
N VAL A 246 16.45 35.19 -9.05
CA VAL A 246 15.76 34.96 -10.32
C VAL A 246 16.21 36.03 -11.33
N SER A 247 17.01 35.63 -12.32
CA SER A 247 17.53 36.47 -13.38
C SER A 247 17.21 35.85 -14.74
N ALA A 248 15.95 35.88 -15.13
CA ALA A 248 15.45 35.27 -16.36
C ALA A 248 14.75 36.28 -17.25
N THR A 249 14.88 36.10 -18.59
CA THR A 249 14.17 36.88 -19.61
C THR A 249 13.44 35.98 -20.58
N GLY A 250 12.39 36.46 -21.25
CA GLY A 250 11.56 35.63 -22.14
C GLY A 250 10.73 34.59 -21.37
N LEU A 251 10.35 34.91 -20.15
CA LEU A 251 9.58 34.01 -19.26
C LEU A 251 8.27 34.69 -18.87
N THR A 252 7.15 33.93 -18.96
CA THR A 252 5.84 34.37 -18.48
C THR A 252 5.44 33.55 -17.25
N ILE A 253 5.14 34.22 -16.13
CA ILE A 253 4.69 33.62 -14.88
C ILE A 253 3.33 34.19 -14.53
N SER A 254 2.35 33.32 -14.37
CA SER A 254 0.95 33.69 -14.10
C SER A 254 0.44 33.09 -12.80
N ASN A 255 -0.19 33.92 -11.95
CA ASN A 255 -0.98 33.50 -10.79
C ASN A 255 -2.23 34.40 -10.75
N SER A 256 -3.14 34.16 -11.69
CA SER A 256 -4.26 35.04 -12.00
C SER A 256 -5.64 34.41 -11.74
N ARG A 257 -5.69 33.19 -11.22
CA ARG A 257 -6.98 32.53 -10.89
C ARG A 257 -7.57 33.08 -9.61
N SER A 258 -8.89 33.25 -9.61
CA SER A 258 -9.64 33.63 -8.40
C SER A 258 -9.53 32.54 -7.34
N GLY A 259 -9.18 32.91 -6.11
CA GLY A 259 -8.99 32.00 -4.99
C GLY A 259 -7.55 31.51 -4.78
N ASP A 260 -6.64 31.80 -5.70
CA ASP A 260 -5.23 31.56 -5.54
C ASP A 260 -4.52 32.76 -4.84
N SER A 261 -3.23 32.60 -4.51
CA SER A 261 -2.50 33.60 -3.71
C SER A 261 -2.21 34.90 -4.44
N GLY A 262 -2.15 34.87 -5.78
CA GLY A 262 -1.69 35.99 -6.61
C GLY A 262 -0.16 36.24 -6.58
N ILE A 263 0.62 35.44 -5.83
CA ILE A 263 2.07 35.56 -5.75
C ILE A 263 2.68 34.83 -6.94
N THR A 264 3.42 35.56 -7.80
CA THR A 264 4.04 34.98 -9.00
C THR A 264 5.40 34.39 -8.69
N VAL A 265 6.26 35.10 -7.98
CA VAL A 265 7.62 34.67 -7.63
C VAL A 265 7.87 34.81 -6.13
N HIS A 266 8.49 33.82 -5.51
CA HIS A 266 9.00 33.83 -4.15
C HIS A 266 10.48 33.41 -4.16
N ALA A 267 11.39 34.32 -3.84
CA ALA A 267 12.83 34.11 -3.95
C ALA A 267 13.59 34.56 -2.69
N SER A 268 14.65 33.83 -2.34
CA SER A 268 15.56 34.29 -1.28
C SER A 268 16.45 35.43 -1.72
N GLY A 269 16.75 35.46 -2.99
CA GLY A 269 17.52 36.55 -3.65
C GLY A 269 16.63 37.61 -4.31
N ASP A 270 17.23 38.41 -5.17
CA ASP A 270 16.51 39.43 -5.92
C ASP A 270 15.77 38.81 -7.16
N VAL A 271 14.79 39.52 -7.67
CA VAL A 271 14.07 39.19 -8.92
C VAL A 271 14.35 40.29 -9.93
N LEU A 272 15.10 39.95 -10.96
CA LEU A 272 15.59 40.86 -11.99
C LEU A 272 14.71 40.80 -13.24
N HIS A 273 14.83 41.84 -14.06
CA HIS A 273 14.21 41.95 -15.41
C HIS A 273 12.67 41.96 -15.42
N ILE A 274 12.00 42.29 -14.30
CA ILE A 274 10.56 42.47 -14.28
C ILE A 274 10.13 43.57 -15.26
N GLY A 275 9.22 43.24 -16.18
CA GLY A 275 8.80 44.16 -17.26
C GLY A 275 9.80 44.33 -18.37
N ALA A 276 11.04 43.85 -18.23
CA ALA A 276 12.12 43.93 -19.24
C ALA A 276 12.50 42.53 -19.77
N GLY A 277 11.54 41.64 -19.89
CA GLY A 277 11.72 40.26 -20.34
C GLY A 277 11.14 39.20 -19.41
N LEU A 278 10.88 39.53 -18.15
CA LEU A 278 10.11 38.73 -17.22
C LEU A 278 8.68 39.29 -17.09
N THR A 279 7.68 38.57 -17.61
CA THR A 279 6.29 38.98 -17.57
C THR A 279 5.58 38.32 -16.39
N LEU A 280 4.99 39.13 -15.51
CA LEU A 280 4.26 38.66 -14.32
C LEU A 280 2.80 39.00 -14.45
N ASN A 281 1.93 37.98 -14.43
CA ASN A 281 0.48 38.12 -14.48
C ASN A 281 -0.13 37.72 -13.13
N THR A 282 -0.81 38.65 -12.48
CA THR A 282 -1.48 38.42 -11.20
C THR A 282 -3.00 38.53 -11.33
N LEU A 283 -3.72 38.36 -10.21
CA LEU A 283 -5.15 38.48 -10.15
C LEU A 283 -5.65 39.82 -10.73
N ALA A 284 -6.70 39.73 -11.54
CA ALA A 284 -7.36 40.91 -12.09
C ALA A 284 -7.90 41.81 -10.96
N GLY A 285 -7.61 43.08 -11.01
CA GLY A 285 -8.04 44.06 -9.98
C GLY A 285 -7.11 44.11 -8.75
N ASN A 286 -6.03 43.29 -8.71
CA ASN A 286 -4.99 43.45 -7.69
C ASN A 286 -4.17 44.72 -8.02
N ALA A 287 -4.12 45.68 -7.08
CA ALA A 287 -3.32 46.89 -7.21
C ALA A 287 -1.80 46.64 -7.26
N LEU A 288 -1.39 45.40 -6.93
CA LEU A 288 0.00 44.97 -6.89
C LEU A 288 0.39 44.36 -8.24
N SER A 289 0.49 45.18 -9.29
CA SER A 289 1.07 44.79 -10.58
C SER A 289 2.58 44.90 -10.54
N GLY A 290 3.29 44.04 -11.27
CA GLY A 290 4.74 44.06 -11.34
C GLY A 290 5.44 43.57 -10.05
N GLU A 291 6.30 44.39 -9.45
CA GLU A 291 7.09 43.97 -8.26
C GLU A 291 6.21 43.57 -7.04
N GLY A 292 5.03 44.16 -6.90
CA GLY A 292 4.13 43.84 -5.79
C GLY A 292 3.56 42.41 -5.78
N THR A 293 3.73 41.64 -6.86
CA THR A 293 3.34 40.22 -6.93
C THR A 293 4.49 39.28 -6.57
N THR A 294 5.65 39.82 -6.22
CA THR A 294 6.86 39.08 -5.88
C THR A 294 7.16 39.18 -4.37
N LEU A 295 7.58 38.09 -3.78
CA LEU A 295 8.24 38.02 -2.49
C LEU A 295 9.72 37.79 -2.77
N LYS A 296 10.56 38.80 -2.53
CA LYS A 296 12.01 38.72 -2.78
C LYS A 296 12.81 39.02 -1.53
N LEU A 297 14.07 38.60 -1.51
CA LEU A 297 14.98 38.74 -0.37
C LEU A 297 14.48 38.05 0.90
N ASP A 298 13.74 36.94 0.73
CA ASP A 298 13.25 36.15 1.87
C ASP A 298 14.30 35.14 2.33
N ALA A 299 15.08 35.53 3.35
CA ALA A 299 16.10 34.68 3.95
C ALA A 299 15.57 33.35 4.52
N ALA A 300 14.25 33.21 4.73
CA ALA A 300 13.67 31.99 5.21
C ALA A 300 13.74 30.83 4.18
N LEU A 301 13.92 31.14 2.90
CA LEU A 301 14.11 30.15 1.83
C LEU A 301 15.54 29.63 1.77
N ASP A 302 16.54 30.40 2.19
CA ASP A 302 17.96 30.00 2.16
C ASP A 302 18.55 29.93 3.59
N LEU A 303 18.01 29.03 4.38
CA LEU A 303 18.49 28.79 5.73
C LEU A 303 19.90 28.18 5.70
N PRO A 304 20.87 28.71 6.46
CA PRO A 304 22.23 28.22 6.46
C PRO A 304 22.32 26.74 6.86
N ALA A 305 23.36 26.06 6.42
CA ALA A 305 23.64 24.68 6.82
C ALA A 305 23.74 24.55 8.35
N LEU A 306 23.27 23.45 8.91
CA LEU A 306 23.46 23.16 10.34
C LEU A 306 24.90 22.68 10.57
N ALA A 307 25.68 23.48 11.28
CA ALA A 307 27.07 23.16 11.58
C ALA A 307 27.18 21.83 12.34
N GLY A 308 28.08 20.96 11.91
CA GLY A 308 28.38 19.68 12.55
C GLY A 308 27.39 18.54 12.23
N THR A 309 26.40 18.74 11.36
CA THR A 309 25.43 17.70 11.01
C THR A 309 25.58 17.37 9.52
N VAL A 310 25.96 16.13 9.20
CA VAL A 310 26.04 15.64 7.82
C VAL A 310 24.61 15.50 7.26
N GLY A 311 24.39 15.98 6.04
CA GLY A 311 23.08 15.85 5.36
C GLY A 311 22.08 16.96 5.69
N PHE A 312 22.53 18.10 6.22
CA PHE A 312 21.73 19.30 6.47
C PHE A 312 22.36 20.55 5.87
N SER A 313 22.74 20.47 4.61
CA SER A 313 23.12 21.65 3.81
C SER A 313 21.93 22.62 3.68
N SER A 314 22.16 23.84 3.22
CA SER A 314 21.07 24.79 2.90
C SER A 314 20.11 24.19 1.88
N SER A 315 20.62 23.47 0.88
CA SER A 315 19.87 22.72 -0.12
C SER A 315 18.99 21.63 0.51
N ASP A 316 19.54 20.81 1.42
CA ASP A 316 18.76 19.76 2.10
C ASP A 316 17.66 20.34 3.00
N ARG A 317 17.93 21.48 3.65
CA ARG A 317 16.93 22.21 4.44
C ARG A 317 15.82 22.80 3.58
N PHE A 318 16.18 23.35 2.41
CA PHE A 318 15.19 23.84 1.46
C PHE A 318 14.33 22.72 0.92
N PHE A 319 14.91 21.58 0.53
CA PHE A 319 14.18 20.39 0.14
C PHE A 319 13.23 19.93 1.27
N ALA A 320 13.74 19.85 2.51
CA ALA A 320 12.94 19.46 3.66
C ALA A 320 11.83 20.46 4.00
N SER A 321 11.97 21.74 3.66
CA SER A 321 10.90 22.73 3.83
C SER A 321 9.68 22.40 2.95
N VAL A 322 9.91 21.83 1.77
CA VAL A 322 8.86 21.40 0.84
C VAL A 322 8.37 20.00 1.16
N PHE A 323 9.26 19.01 1.22
CA PHE A 323 8.90 17.60 1.34
C PHE A 323 8.80 17.05 2.77
N LYS A 324 9.15 17.86 3.78
CA LYS A 324 9.17 17.49 5.21
C LYS A 324 10.08 16.32 5.57
N LEU A 325 10.94 15.91 4.66
CA LEU A 325 11.94 14.86 4.79
C LEU A 325 13.26 15.35 4.22
N SER A 326 14.38 14.81 4.70
CA SER A 326 15.67 15.03 4.02
C SER A 326 15.68 14.37 2.64
N PRO A 327 16.48 14.86 1.68
CA PRO A 327 16.56 14.24 0.34
C PRO A 327 16.85 12.74 0.40
N THR A 328 17.82 12.32 1.20
CA THR A 328 18.19 10.92 1.37
C THR A 328 17.00 10.09 1.85
N THR A 329 16.31 10.56 2.89
CA THR A 329 15.12 9.84 3.42
C THR A 329 13.96 9.82 2.42
N ALA A 330 13.72 10.92 1.71
CA ALA A 330 12.65 11.03 0.73
C ALA A 330 12.90 10.11 -0.49
N PHE A 331 14.14 10.04 -0.94
CA PHE A 331 14.52 9.22 -2.09
C PHE A 331 14.55 7.72 -1.77
N ASP A 332 14.77 7.34 -0.53
CA ASP A 332 14.70 5.94 -0.07
C ASP A 332 13.26 5.47 0.23
N GLN A 333 12.26 6.38 0.15
CA GLN A 333 10.87 5.99 0.40
C GLN A 333 10.35 5.05 -0.70
N PRO A 334 9.69 3.93 -0.34
CA PRO A 334 9.07 3.03 -1.32
C PRO A 334 8.03 3.71 -2.22
N ALA A 335 7.49 4.84 -1.76
CA ALA A 335 6.53 5.64 -2.54
C ALA A 335 7.18 6.44 -3.67
N MET A 336 8.49 6.70 -3.61
CA MET A 336 9.22 7.44 -4.64
C MET A 336 9.50 6.55 -5.84
N VAL A 337 9.06 6.97 -7.02
CA VAL A 337 9.42 6.32 -8.28
C VAL A 337 10.79 6.85 -8.71
N GLN A 338 11.77 5.95 -8.80
CA GLN A 338 13.11 6.27 -9.24
C GLN A 338 13.20 6.05 -10.75
N LEU A 339 13.41 7.11 -11.51
CA LEU A 339 13.91 7.01 -12.88
C LEU A 339 15.43 7.17 -12.79
N GLY A 340 16.14 6.08 -13.07
CA GLY A 340 17.59 5.98 -12.90
C GLY A 340 18.40 7.06 -13.58
N ASP A 341 19.70 6.86 -13.74
CA ASP A 341 20.60 7.81 -14.37
C ASP A 341 20.09 8.20 -15.78
N CYS A 342 19.52 9.40 -15.85
CA CYS A 342 18.96 9.96 -17.07
C CYS A 342 20.01 10.70 -17.91
N GLY A 343 21.27 10.52 -17.63
CA GLY A 343 22.37 11.19 -18.32
C GLY A 343 22.39 11.02 -19.85
N VAL A 344 21.75 9.95 -20.35
CA VAL A 344 21.51 9.76 -21.79
C VAL A 344 20.13 9.08 -21.97
N GLY A 345 19.04 9.88 -22.05
CA GLY A 345 17.81 9.33 -22.61
C GLY A 345 16.54 9.32 -21.79
N CYS A 346 16.44 9.96 -20.63
CA CYS A 346 15.14 10.23 -20.05
C CYS A 346 14.46 11.37 -20.78
N GLY A 347 13.46 11.03 -21.56
CA GLY A 347 12.61 11.99 -22.24
C GLY A 347 11.29 12.21 -21.51
N GLY A 348 10.52 13.18 -21.99
CA GLY A 348 9.18 13.45 -21.47
C GLY A 348 8.26 12.24 -21.50
N ASN A 349 8.38 11.36 -22.48
CA ASN A 349 7.60 10.12 -22.58
C ASN A 349 7.89 9.16 -21.41
N THR A 350 9.16 9.01 -21.03
CA THR A 350 9.55 8.15 -19.89
C THR A 350 8.91 8.64 -18.59
N VAL A 351 8.89 9.96 -18.36
CA VAL A 351 8.26 10.56 -17.19
C VAL A 351 6.74 10.41 -17.24
N ARG A 352 6.12 10.63 -18.40
CA ARG A 352 4.68 10.41 -18.61
C ARG A 352 4.31 8.98 -18.27
N ASP A 353 4.99 8.01 -18.84
CA ASP A 353 4.73 6.59 -18.66
C ASP A 353 4.89 6.19 -17.18
N ALA A 354 5.89 6.75 -16.50
CA ALA A 354 6.07 6.56 -15.06
C ALA A 354 4.93 7.19 -14.24
N ALA A 355 4.46 8.39 -14.62
CA ALA A 355 3.33 9.05 -13.96
C ALA A 355 2.02 8.25 -14.12
N GLU A 356 1.77 7.74 -15.31
CA GLU A 356 0.63 6.88 -15.61
C GLU A 356 0.73 5.51 -14.93
N ALA A 357 1.94 4.96 -14.82
CA ALA A 357 2.18 3.70 -14.10
C ALA A 357 1.96 3.81 -12.60
N HIS A 358 2.29 4.95 -12.03
CA HIS A 358 2.33 5.18 -10.60
C HIS A 358 1.59 6.46 -10.19
N PRO A 359 0.26 6.56 -10.43
CA PRO A 359 -0.49 7.77 -10.18
C PRO A 359 -0.41 8.20 -8.71
N GLY A 360 -0.18 9.49 -8.51
CA GLY A 360 -0.06 10.11 -7.19
C GLY A 360 1.25 9.84 -6.46
N ARG A 361 2.20 9.09 -7.06
CA ARG A 361 3.53 8.90 -6.47
C ARG A 361 4.49 9.95 -7.01
N PRO A 362 5.40 10.50 -6.18
CA PRO A 362 6.44 11.39 -6.66
C PRO A 362 7.43 10.64 -7.54
N ILE A 363 7.88 11.33 -8.58
CA ILE A 363 8.83 10.80 -9.55
C ILE A 363 10.13 11.56 -9.38
N ARG A 364 11.22 10.86 -9.11
CA ARG A 364 12.57 11.40 -9.11
C ARG A 364 13.26 11.04 -10.42
N VAL A 365 13.75 12.06 -11.11
CA VAL A 365 14.65 11.95 -12.26
C VAL A 365 16.06 12.31 -11.78
N GLN A 366 17.01 11.41 -11.90
CA GLN A 366 18.39 11.68 -11.54
C GLN A 366 19.15 12.21 -12.75
N GLY A 367 19.71 13.42 -12.63
CA GLY A 367 20.36 14.11 -13.74
C GLY A 367 19.39 14.96 -14.56
N ASP A 368 19.78 15.31 -15.79
CA ASP A 368 19.02 16.19 -16.67
C ASP A 368 17.75 15.51 -17.22
N LEU A 369 16.65 16.25 -17.23
CA LEU A 369 15.42 15.85 -17.92
C LEU A 369 15.26 16.68 -19.19
N ASN A 370 15.29 16.02 -20.36
CA ASN A 370 15.17 16.65 -21.66
C ASN A 370 13.83 16.30 -22.32
N ILE A 371 12.94 17.26 -22.47
CA ILE A 371 11.63 17.11 -23.12
C ILE A 371 11.71 17.74 -24.51
N SER A 372 12.00 16.94 -25.52
CA SER A 372 12.15 17.37 -26.92
C SER A 372 10.95 17.06 -27.80
N THR A 373 9.90 16.44 -27.25
CA THR A 373 8.67 16.11 -27.96
C THR A 373 7.46 16.67 -27.22
N ALA A 374 6.40 17.04 -27.95
CA ALA A 374 5.17 17.46 -27.35
C ALA A 374 4.57 16.30 -26.52
N VAL A 375 4.46 16.49 -25.23
CA VAL A 375 3.96 15.48 -24.28
C VAL A 375 3.23 16.19 -23.14
N THR A 376 2.14 15.58 -22.67
CA THR A 376 1.46 16.01 -21.44
C THR A 376 1.83 15.04 -20.31
N ILE A 377 2.45 15.54 -19.25
CA ILE A 377 2.85 14.81 -18.06
C ILE A 377 1.89 15.18 -16.92
N GLY A 378 1.14 14.20 -16.41
CA GLY A 378 0.08 14.45 -15.47
C GLY A 378 -1.16 15.09 -16.09
N SER A 379 -2.22 15.20 -15.32
CA SER A 379 -3.49 15.83 -15.73
C SER A 379 -4.07 16.66 -14.58
N ALA A 380 -5.12 17.42 -14.84
CA ALA A 380 -5.84 18.15 -13.80
C ALA A 380 -6.41 17.22 -12.72
N THR A 381 -6.78 16.01 -13.11
CA THR A 381 -7.32 15.00 -12.19
C THR A 381 -6.25 14.11 -11.59
N GLU A 382 -5.09 13.94 -12.22
CA GLU A 382 -3.96 13.15 -11.77
C GLU A 382 -2.64 13.92 -11.94
N PRO A 383 -2.44 14.98 -11.13
CA PRO A 383 -1.23 15.79 -11.21
C PRO A 383 -0.01 15.01 -10.69
N VAL A 384 1.17 15.43 -11.16
CA VAL A 384 2.43 14.79 -10.78
C VAL A 384 3.23 15.63 -9.78
N VAL A 385 4.05 14.96 -8.99
CA VAL A 385 5.18 15.55 -8.28
C VAL A 385 6.43 15.06 -8.97
N LEU A 386 7.11 15.97 -9.63
CA LEU A 386 8.32 15.70 -10.40
C LEU A 386 9.53 16.34 -9.70
N VAL A 387 10.51 15.52 -9.34
CA VAL A 387 11.76 15.97 -8.74
C VAL A 387 12.89 15.70 -9.72
N VAL A 388 13.50 16.74 -10.26
CA VAL A 388 14.72 16.66 -11.07
C VAL A 388 15.90 16.91 -10.14
N ASP A 389 16.70 15.88 -9.88
CA ASP A 389 17.74 15.88 -8.85
C ASP A 389 19.14 15.74 -9.46
N GLY A 390 19.98 16.71 -9.22
CA GLY A 390 21.35 16.76 -9.75
C GLY A 390 21.46 17.18 -11.20
N GLY A 391 20.40 17.77 -11.77
CA GLY A 391 20.37 18.20 -13.17
C GLY A 391 19.38 19.32 -13.47
N ASN A 392 19.22 19.65 -14.74
CA ASN A 392 18.30 20.66 -15.25
C ASN A 392 17.03 20.03 -15.85
N LEU A 393 15.93 20.75 -15.77
CA LEU A 393 14.74 20.51 -16.59
C LEU A 393 14.83 21.34 -17.85
N ASN A 394 14.99 20.70 -18.99
CA ASN A 394 15.08 21.33 -20.33
C ASN A 394 13.82 20.95 -21.13
N ILE A 395 13.07 21.92 -21.61
CA ILE A 395 11.92 21.72 -22.49
C ILE A 395 12.16 22.52 -23.76
N SER A 396 12.30 21.84 -24.89
CA SER A 396 12.49 22.43 -26.21
C SER A 396 11.35 22.16 -27.18
N ALA A 397 10.31 21.47 -26.72
CA ALA A 397 9.14 21.13 -27.54
C ALA A 397 8.00 22.10 -27.28
N ALA A 398 7.54 22.78 -28.30
CA ALA A 398 6.27 23.49 -28.26
C ALA A 398 5.12 22.50 -27.97
N GLY A 399 4.23 22.87 -27.03
CA GLY A 399 3.10 22.00 -26.64
C GLY A 399 3.43 20.92 -25.60
N ALA A 400 4.63 20.88 -25.04
CA ALA A 400 4.92 20.10 -23.85
C ALA A 400 4.24 20.76 -22.63
N VAL A 401 3.51 19.97 -21.84
CA VAL A 401 2.78 20.44 -20.65
C VAL A 401 3.07 19.53 -19.45
N ILE A 402 3.42 20.13 -18.33
CA ILE A 402 3.52 19.41 -17.04
C ILE A 402 2.45 19.94 -16.11
N ASN A 403 1.57 19.06 -15.64
CA ASN A 403 0.52 19.38 -14.67
C ASN A 403 0.93 18.85 -13.29
N GLY A 404 1.38 19.73 -12.38
CA GLY A 404 1.80 19.30 -11.06
C GLY A 404 2.77 20.25 -10.36
N LEU A 405 3.46 19.68 -9.39
CA LEU A 405 4.58 20.32 -8.69
C LEU A 405 5.89 19.83 -9.30
N VAL A 406 6.67 20.77 -9.80
CA VAL A 406 8.02 20.50 -10.31
C VAL A 406 9.05 21.05 -9.33
N PHE A 407 9.91 20.17 -8.81
CA PHE A 407 11.04 20.53 -7.97
C PHE A 407 12.33 20.30 -8.75
N VAL A 408 13.08 21.35 -9.00
CA VAL A 408 14.36 21.26 -9.70
C VAL A 408 15.50 21.53 -8.71
N ARG A 409 16.39 20.56 -8.58
CA ARG A 409 17.60 20.63 -7.76
C ARG A 409 18.81 20.50 -8.68
N PRO A 410 19.32 21.60 -9.22
CA PRO A 410 20.49 21.57 -10.09
C PRO A 410 21.72 21.04 -9.36
N SER A 411 22.75 20.67 -10.10
CA SER A 411 24.06 20.36 -9.52
C SER A 411 24.59 21.56 -8.73
N SER A 412 25.33 21.31 -7.66
CA SER A 412 25.80 22.34 -6.74
C SER A 412 26.55 23.46 -7.51
N GLY A 413 26.15 24.70 -7.26
CA GLY A 413 26.75 25.89 -7.89
C GLY A 413 26.30 26.18 -9.31
N ILE A 414 25.32 25.44 -9.84
CA ILE A 414 24.75 25.65 -11.17
C ILE A 414 23.34 26.25 -10.99
N ALA A 415 23.07 27.33 -11.74
CA ALA A 415 21.74 27.90 -11.82
C ALA A 415 20.85 27.01 -12.70
N TRP A 416 19.57 26.90 -12.35
CA TRP A 416 18.60 26.31 -13.28
C TRP A 416 18.41 27.25 -14.47
N THR A 417 18.69 26.70 -15.65
CA THR A 417 18.45 27.44 -16.90
C THR A 417 17.02 27.23 -17.34
N ILE A 418 16.24 28.31 -17.49
CA ILE A 418 14.85 28.22 -17.91
C ILE A 418 14.72 27.55 -19.28
N PRO A 419 13.68 26.69 -19.47
CA PRO A 419 13.39 26.09 -20.76
C PRO A 419 13.08 27.13 -21.86
N SER A 420 13.29 26.76 -23.13
CA SER A 420 12.91 27.60 -24.26
C SER A 420 11.45 27.57 -24.63
N GLU A 421 10.78 26.46 -24.36
CA GLU A 421 9.38 26.16 -24.74
C GLU A 421 8.64 25.48 -23.62
N GLY A 422 7.31 25.31 -23.77
CA GLY A 422 6.49 24.49 -22.90
C GLY A 422 5.74 25.24 -21.80
N LEU A 423 4.96 24.49 -21.05
CA LEU A 423 4.07 25.01 -20.01
C LEU A 423 4.14 24.13 -18.76
N VAL A 424 4.31 24.75 -17.59
CA VAL A 424 4.09 24.09 -16.30
C VAL A 424 2.83 24.69 -15.67
N ARG A 425 1.82 23.84 -15.41
CA ARG A 425 0.63 24.17 -14.63
C ARG A 425 0.74 23.60 -13.23
N GLY A 426 0.68 24.45 -12.23
CA GLY A 426 0.85 24.11 -10.83
C GLY A 426 1.87 25.03 -10.19
N ALA A 427 3.03 24.50 -9.81
CA ALA A 427 4.11 25.32 -9.27
C ALA A 427 5.48 24.72 -9.60
N VAL A 428 6.49 25.61 -9.68
CA VAL A 428 7.88 25.25 -9.85
C VAL A 428 8.66 25.70 -8.62
N VAL A 429 9.47 24.82 -8.08
CA VAL A 429 10.37 25.08 -6.95
C VAL A 429 11.80 24.79 -7.39
N VAL A 430 12.69 25.72 -7.20
CA VAL A 430 14.09 25.63 -7.63
C VAL A 430 15.04 25.76 -6.45
N ASP A 431 15.87 24.76 -6.26
CA ASP A 431 16.89 24.73 -5.22
C ASP A 431 18.18 25.44 -5.69
N GLY A 432 18.10 26.73 -5.87
CA GLY A 432 19.20 27.54 -6.34
C GLY A 432 18.77 28.79 -7.11
N ASP A 433 19.70 29.35 -7.89
CA ASP A 433 19.43 30.47 -8.78
C ASP A 433 18.65 30.01 -10.02
N VAL A 434 17.88 30.94 -10.58
CA VAL A 434 17.18 30.78 -11.86
C VAL A 434 17.75 31.77 -12.86
N SER A 435 18.18 31.29 -14.02
CA SER A 435 18.82 32.14 -15.04
C SER A 435 18.40 31.74 -16.46
N GLY A 436 18.79 32.51 -17.41
CA GLY A 436 18.65 32.18 -18.83
C GLY A 436 17.66 33.07 -19.57
N THR A 437 17.61 32.83 -20.89
CA THR A 437 16.67 33.49 -21.79
C THR A 437 15.74 32.45 -22.37
N GLY A 438 14.48 32.54 -21.99
CA GLY A 438 13.40 31.67 -22.52
C GLY A 438 12.94 32.17 -23.89
N GLY A 439 12.08 31.40 -24.51
CA GLY A 439 11.36 31.75 -25.73
C GLY A 439 9.87 31.89 -25.44
N ALA A 440 9.17 30.74 -25.45
CA ALA A 440 7.73 30.62 -25.17
C ALA A 440 7.43 29.80 -23.93
N PHE A 441 8.38 29.66 -23.02
CA PHE A 441 8.15 28.93 -21.77
C PHE A 441 7.24 29.74 -20.81
N ALA A 442 6.24 29.05 -20.25
CA ALA A 442 5.30 29.69 -19.34
C ALA A 442 5.08 28.84 -18.08
N MET A 443 4.76 29.49 -16.99
CA MET A 443 4.34 28.88 -15.73
C MET A 443 2.98 29.46 -15.31
N GLU A 444 2.03 28.60 -15.00
CA GLU A 444 0.70 28.97 -14.54
C GLU A 444 0.42 28.33 -13.18
N TYR A 445 0.16 29.14 -12.16
CA TYR A 445 -0.25 28.61 -10.86
C TYR A 445 -1.63 27.98 -10.93
N ASP A 446 -1.78 26.82 -10.32
CA ASP A 446 -3.05 26.12 -10.22
C ASP A 446 -3.19 25.53 -8.79
N GLY A 447 -3.84 26.30 -7.92
CA GLY A 447 -4.01 25.90 -6.53
C GLY A 447 -4.95 24.71 -6.34
N GLU A 448 -5.90 24.46 -7.28
CA GLU A 448 -6.76 23.27 -7.22
C GLU A 448 -5.99 22.01 -7.54
N LEU A 449 -5.15 22.07 -8.57
CA LEU A 449 -4.26 21.00 -8.96
C LEU A 449 -3.26 20.67 -7.83
N LEU A 450 -2.67 21.68 -7.19
CA LEU A 450 -1.78 21.48 -6.04
C LEU A 450 -2.50 20.91 -4.82
N ARG A 451 -3.76 21.31 -4.56
CA ARG A 451 -4.58 20.72 -3.50
C ARG A 451 -4.90 19.25 -3.80
N ALA A 452 -5.12 18.89 -5.06
CA ALA A 452 -5.33 17.50 -5.47
C ALA A 452 -4.11 16.60 -5.20
N LEU A 453 -2.89 17.13 -5.25
CA LEU A 453 -1.67 16.41 -4.89
C LEU A 453 -1.66 15.99 -3.41
N ARG A 454 -2.15 16.84 -2.51
CA ARG A 454 -2.23 16.51 -1.07
C ARG A 454 -3.15 15.31 -0.78
N GLY A 455 -4.22 15.16 -1.55
CA GLY A 455 -5.21 14.09 -1.33
C GLY A 455 -4.89 12.76 -2.01
N ARG A 456 -3.94 12.72 -2.93
CA ARG A 456 -3.70 11.57 -3.80
C ARG A 456 -2.29 10.99 -3.73
N GLY A 457 -1.31 11.82 -3.37
CA GLY A 457 0.07 11.39 -3.20
C GLY A 457 0.27 10.74 -1.84
N GLY A 458 0.88 9.54 -1.81
CA GLY A 458 1.26 8.91 -0.57
C GLY A 458 1.09 7.39 -0.58
N SER A 459 1.70 6.74 0.40
CA SER A 459 1.59 5.31 0.64
C SER A 459 0.37 5.02 1.51
N PHE A 460 -0.27 3.88 1.27
CA PHE A 460 -1.24 3.34 2.21
C PHE A 460 -0.52 2.79 3.44
N VAL A 461 -0.93 3.26 4.60
CA VAL A 461 -0.42 2.81 5.90
C VAL A 461 -1.57 2.35 6.78
N VAL A 462 -1.30 1.39 7.65
CA VAL A 462 -2.27 0.94 8.65
C VAL A 462 -2.47 2.02 9.70
N VAL A 463 -3.71 2.34 10.02
CA VAL A 463 -4.03 3.23 11.13
C VAL A 463 -3.78 2.49 12.45
N PRO A 464 -2.87 2.96 13.32
CA PRO A 464 -2.58 2.30 14.60
C PRO A 464 -3.85 2.12 15.43
N GLY A 465 -4.03 0.94 16.04
CA GLY A 465 -5.19 0.63 16.87
C GLY A 465 -6.49 0.33 16.11
N SER A 466 -6.46 0.30 14.78
CA SER A 466 -7.65 -0.01 13.95
C SER A 466 -7.86 -1.50 13.70
N TRP A 467 -6.93 -2.33 14.14
CA TRP A 467 -6.97 -3.77 13.90
C TRP A 467 -8.13 -4.44 14.65
N ARG A 468 -8.88 -5.31 13.97
CA ARG A 468 -10.02 -6.07 14.50
C ARG A 468 -10.08 -7.45 13.86
N ASP A 469 -10.39 -8.45 14.67
CA ASP A 469 -10.52 -9.87 14.29
C ASP A 469 -11.99 -10.36 14.27
N LEU A 470 -12.94 -9.46 14.49
CA LEU A 470 -14.35 -9.79 14.53
C LEU A 470 -15.08 -9.28 13.28
N PRO A 471 -15.99 -10.08 12.68
CA PRO A 471 -16.90 -9.60 11.65
C PRO A 471 -17.79 -8.48 12.20
N ARG A 472 -18.22 -7.55 11.35
CA ARG A 472 -19.29 -6.61 11.71
C ARG A 472 -20.57 -7.40 11.99
N MET A 473 -21.13 -7.24 13.19
CA MET A 473 -22.47 -7.73 13.49
C MET A 473 -23.51 -6.89 12.76
#